data_9445fb77a31386146ef3d3040f135206
#
_entry.id   9445fb77a31386146ef3d3040f135206
#
_cell.length_a   1.000
_cell.length_b   1.000
_cell.length_c   1.000
_cell.angle_alpha   90.00
_cell.angle_beta   90.00
_cell.angle_gamma   90.00
#
_symmetry.space_group_name_H-M   'P 1'
#
loop_
_entity.id
_entity.type
_entity.pdbx_description
1 polymer ?
#
loop_
_entity_poly.entity_id
_entity_poly.type
_entity_poly.pdbx_seq_one_letter_code
_entity_poly.pdbx_strand_id
1 'polypeptide(L)'
;MKKILILSAATLVLSSCGIYNKYKPVSEVPEGLYGSETVASADTANFGNLSWREVFTDSYLQNLIDLALVRNTDMQTAHLRVKEAEASLLTSKLSYLPSLFLAPEGAVSSFDRGKATQTYSLPVTASWELDIFGKVTTAKRRAKAAYEQSKEYEQAVK
;
A
#
# COMPACT_ATOMS: atom_id res chain seq x y z
N MET A 1 8.39 -48.93 -0.48
CA MET A 1 7.15 -48.32 -1.02
C MET A 1 6.71 -47.11 -0.17
N LYS A 2 6.52 -47.21 1.14
CA LYS A 2 6.05 -46.06 1.97
C LYS A 2 6.96 -44.79 1.90
N LYS A 3 8.29 -44.93 1.86
CA LYS A 3 9.23 -43.83 1.75
C LYS A 3 9.13 -43.08 0.39
N ILE A 4 8.87 -43.80 -0.69
CA ILE A 4 8.68 -43.22 -2.03
C ILE A 4 7.37 -42.45 -2.10
N LEU A 5 6.32 -42.94 -1.45
CA LEU A 5 5.00 -42.30 -1.40
C LEU A 5 5.05 -41.00 -0.58
N ILE A 6 5.82 -40.97 0.49
CA ILE A 6 6.04 -39.76 1.30
C ILE A 6 6.87 -38.73 0.53
N LEU A 7 7.88 -39.18 -0.23
CA LEU A 7 8.71 -38.30 -1.02
C LEU A 7 7.92 -37.67 -2.18
N SER A 8 7.06 -38.45 -2.86
CA SER A 8 6.19 -37.94 -3.94
C SER A 8 5.11 -36.98 -3.41
N ALA A 9 4.55 -37.25 -2.24
CA ALA A 9 3.60 -36.33 -1.59
C ALA A 9 4.27 -35.02 -1.19
N ALA A 10 5.51 -35.07 -0.67
CA ALA A 10 6.28 -33.88 -0.33
C ALA A 10 6.63 -33.01 -1.55
N THR A 11 6.97 -33.63 -2.69
CA THR A 11 7.23 -32.89 -3.94
C THR A 11 6.00 -32.25 -4.53
N LEU A 12 4.83 -32.87 -4.41
CA LEU A 12 3.55 -32.30 -4.84
C LEU A 12 3.15 -31.07 -4.00
N VAL A 13 3.40 -31.10 -2.70
CA VAL A 13 3.11 -29.97 -1.80
C VAL A 13 4.06 -28.79 -2.08
N LEU A 14 5.33 -29.04 -2.41
CA LEU A 14 6.31 -28.00 -2.72
C LEU A 14 6.08 -27.34 -4.10
N SER A 15 5.47 -28.03 -5.05
CA SER A 15 5.15 -27.46 -6.37
C SER A 15 3.93 -26.52 -6.37
N SER A 16 3.14 -26.51 -5.30
CA SER A 16 1.96 -25.65 -5.15
C SER A 16 2.28 -24.17 -4.88
N CYS A 17 3.53 -23.80 -4.65
CA CYS A 17 3.92 -22.41 -4.35
C CYS A 17 3.89 -21.46 -5.56
N GLY A 18 3.48 -21.90 -6.75
CA GLY A 18 3.43 -21.12 -7.98
C GLY A 18 2.11 -20.37 -8.26
N ILE A 19 1.19 -20.31 -7.31
CA ILE A 19 -0.17 -19.74 -7.50
C ILE A 19 -0.18 -18.20 -7.67
N TYR A 20 0.94 -17.53 -7.49
CA TYR A 20 1.00 -16.08 -7.62
C TYR A 20 1.23 -15.66 -9.08
N ASN A 21 0.15 -15.55 -9.84
CA ASN A 21 0.18 -14.86 -11.12
C ASN A 21 0.53 -13.39 -10.86
N LYS A 22 1.72 -12.96 -11.32
CA LYS A 22 2.07 -11.55 -11.31
C LYS A 22 1.11 -10.83 -12.26
N TYR A 23 0.35 -9.88 -11.75
CA TYR A 23 -0.43 -8.98 -12.58
C TYR A 23 0.50 -8.31 -13.58
N LYS A 24 0.20 -8.48 -14.86
CA LYS A 24 0.84 -7.75 -15.96
C LYS A 24 -0.18 -6.73 -16.43
N PRO A 25 0.08 -5.43 -16.29
CA PRO A 25 -0.82 -4.43 -16.86
C PRO A 25 -0.90 -4.63 -18.37
N VAL A 26 -2.08 -4.48 -18.92
CA VAL A 26 -2.27 -4.45 -20.37
C VAL A 26 -1.70 -3.10 -20.84
N SER A 27 -0.48 -3.15 -21.39
CA SER A 27 0.23 -1.94 -21.88
C SER A 27 0.10 -1.77 -23.38
N GLU A 28 -0.46 -2.74 -24.07
CA GLU A 28 -0.60 -2.68 -25.52
C GLU A 28 -1.94 -2.04 -25.88
N VAL A 29 -1.87 -0.83 -26.40
CA VAL A 29 -3.00 -0.21 -27.09
C VAL A 29 -3.14 -0.94 -28.41
N PRO A 30 -4.33 -1.51 -28.74
CA PRO A 30 -4.52 -2.17 -30.02
C PRO A 30 -4.14 -1.25 -31.19
N GLU A 31 -3.36 -1.75 -32.13
CA GLU A 31 -3.02 -1.01 -33.34
C GLU A 31 -4.30 -0.63 -34.09
N GLY A 32 -4.38 0.60 -34.57
CA GLY A 32 -5.53 1.10 -35.31
C GLY A 32 -6.72 1.59 -34.48
N LEU A 33 -6.63 1.67 -33.16
CA LEU A 33 -7.72 2.17 -32.29
C LEU A 33 -8.12 3.62 -32.63
N TYR A 34 -7.17 4.43 -33.10
CA TYR A 34 -7.38 5.84 -33.47
C TYR A 34 -7.35 6.08 -35.00
N GLY A 35 -7.54 5.05 -35.80
CA GLY A 35 -7.51 5.10 -37.26
C GLY A 35 -6.20 4.61 -37.87
N SER A 36 -6.24 4.18 -39.11
CA SER A 36 -5.10 3.61 -39.83
C SER A 36 -4.09 4.66 -40.33
N GLU A 37 -4.36 5.93 -40.14
CA GLU A 37 -3.41 6.98 -40.45
C GLU A 37 -2.49 7.18 -39.26
N THR A 38 -1.41 6.43 -39.25
CA THR A 38 -0.24 6.77 -38.43
C THR A 38 0.26 8.12 -38.96
N VAL A 39 -0.18 9.19 -38.35
CA VAL A 39 0.53 10.45 -38.45
C VAL A 39 1.87 10.16 -37.77
N ALA A 40 2.86 9.85 -38.59
CA ALA A 40 4.26 9.80 -38.19
C ALA A 40 4.70 11.24 -37.89
N SER A 41 4.07 11.86 -36.89
CA SER A 41 4.52 13.10 -36.32
C SER A 41 5.74 12.76 -35.51
N ALA A 42 6.92 13.14 -36.02
CA ALA A 42 8.17 13.13 -35.24
C ALA A 42 8.08 14.07 -34.03
N ASP A 43 7.01 14.82 -33.91
CA ASP A 43 6.71 15.70 -32.80
C ASP A 43 5.90 14.92 -31.74
N THR A 44 6.63 14.35 -30.79
CA THR A 44 6.07 13.72 -29.60
C THR A 44 5.68 14.76 -28.53
N ALA A 45 5.71 16.05 -28.85
CA ALA A 45 5.23 17.13 -27.98
C ALA A 45 3.70 17.08 -27.90
N ASN A 46 3.20 16.08 -27.16
CA ASN A 46 1.79 15.99 -26.85
C ASN A 46 1.41 17.14 -25.90
N PHE A 47 0.40 17.92 -26.28
CA PHE A 47 -0.13 19.03 -25.48
C PHE A 47 -0.46 18.62 -24.03
N GLY A 48 -0.84 17.35 -23.82
CA GLY A 48 -1.08 16.78 -22.50
C GLY A 48 0.17 16.63 -21.60
N ASN A 49 1.37 16.69 -22.18
CA ASN A 49 2.64 16.61 -21.44
C ASN A 49 3.20 17.98 -21.05
N LEU A 50 2.61 19.07 -21.57
CA LEU A 50 3.04 20.42 -21.23
C LEU A 50 2.64 20.76 -19.80
N SER A 51 3.52 21.49 -19.11
CA SER A 51 3.17 22.09 -17.84
C SER A 51 2.04 23.11 -18.02
N TRP A 52 1.07 23.15 -17.10
CA TRP A 52 0.02 24.16 -17.14
C TRP A 52 0.57 25.59 -17.16
N ARG A 53 1.79 25.83 -16.63
CA ARG A 53 2.47 27.14 -16.68
C ARG A 53 2.94 27.52 -18.08
N GLU A 54 3.22 26.54 -18.93
CA GLU A 54 3.59 26.75 -20.34
C GLU A 54 2.36 27.01 -21.18
N VAL A 55 1.21 26.41 -20.80
CA VAL A 55 -0.07 26.60 -21.47
C VAL A 55 -0.70 27.94 -21.10
N PHE A 56 -0.69 28.30 -19.82
CA PHE A 56 -1.27 29.53 -19.32
C PHE A 56 -0.16 30.52 -18.95
N THR A 57 0.11 31.46 -19.84
CA THR A 57 1.22 32.44 -19.71
C THR A 57 0.86 33.70 -18.95
N ASP A 58 -0.43 33.94 -18.68
CA ASP A 58 -0.91 35.07 -17.91
C ASP A 58 -0.53 34.94 -16.44
N SER A 59 0.24 35.91 -15.91
CA SER A 59 0.72 35.92 -14.54
C SER A 59 -0.39 36.00 -13.48
N TYR A 60 -1.49 36.71 -13.77
CA TYR A 60 -2.64 36.77 -12.85
C TYR A 60 -3.35 35.43 -12.77
N LEU A 61 -3.54 34.76 -13.90
CA LEU A 61 -4.13 33.44 -13.95
C LEU A 61 -3.23 32.41 -13.23
N GLN A 62 -1.91 32.48 -13.44
CA GLN A 62 -0.96 31.60 -12.73
C GLN A 62 -1.06 31.76 -11.22
N ASN A 63 -1.14 32.98 -10.73
CA ASN A 63 -1.29 33.27 -9.29
C ASN A 63 -2.63 32.72 -8.75
N LEU A 64 -3.71 32.82 -9.50
CA LEU A 64 -5.01 32.27 -9.11
C LEU A 64 -4.98 30.74 -9.06
N ILE A 65 -4.34 30.08 -10.03
CA ILE A 65 -4.16 28.63 -10.05
C ILE A 65 -3.32 28.19 -8.84
N ASP A 66 -2.20 28.85 -8.57
CA ASP A 66 -1.35 28.54 -7.41
C ASP A 66 -2.13 28.67 -6.09
N LEU A 67 -2.91 29.74 -5.94
CA LEU A 67 -3.77 29.94 -4.79
C LEU A 67 -4.85 28.82 -4.67
N ALA A 68 -5.44 28.44 -5.80
CA ALA A 68 -6.43 27.36 -5.85
C ALA A 68 -5.81 26.02 -5.43
N LEU A 69 -4.63 25.66 -5.97
CA LEU A 69 -3.93 24.44 -5.63
C LEU A 69 -3.59 24.32 -4.14
N VAL A 70 -3.30 25.45 -3.47
CA VAL A 70 -2.99 25.47 -2.03
C VAL A 70 -4.25 25.46 -1.16
N ARG A 71 -5.32 26.15 -1.59
CA ARG A 71 -6.50 26.40 -0.76
C ARG A 71 -7.69 25.48 -1.07
N ASN A 72 -7.67 24.79 -2.20
CA ASN A 72 -8.74 23.87 -2.56
C ASN A 72 -8.80 22.70 -1.56
N THR A 73 -9.97 22.48 -0.98
CA THR A 73 -10.22 21.38 -0.03
C THR A 73 -10.08 20.00 -0.66
N ASP A 74 -10.40 19.87 -1.97
CA ASP A 74 -10.27 18.60 -2.69
C ASP A 74 -8.79 18.23 -2.87
N MET A 75 -7.94 19.22 -3.20
CA MET A 75 -6.49 19.05 -3.23
C MET A 75 -5.91 18.65 -1.88
N GLN A 76 -6.34 19.32 -0.81
CA GLN A 76 -5.90 19.00 0.55
C GLN A 76 -6.34 17.58 0.95
N THR A 77 -7.56 17.20 0.59
CA THR A 77 -8.09 15.87 0.83
C THR A 77 -7.31 14.81 0.04
N ALA A 78 -7.03 15.06 -1.25
CA ALA A 78 -6.23 14.17 -2.07
C ALA A 78 -4.82 13.98 -1.49
N HIS A 79 -4.17 15.06 -1.07
CA HIS A 79 -2.87 15.03 -0.42
C HIS A 79 -2.87 14.23 0.90
N LEU A 80 -3.91 14.39 1.73
CA LEU A 80 -4.07 13.61 2.96
C LEU A 80 -4.27 12.11 2.69
N ARG A 81 -4.99 11.76 1.62
CA ARG A 81 -5.14 10.35 1.19
C ARG A 81 -3.81 9.73 0.75
N VAL A 82 -2.92 10.48 0.12
CA VAL A 82 -1.57 10.00 -0.20
C VAL A 82 -0.80 9.69 1.09
N LYS A 83 -0.86 10.58 2.09
CA LYS A 83 -0.21 10.36 3.40
C LYS A 83 -0.80 9.16 4.16
N GLU A 84 -2.11 8.96 4.09
CA GLU A 84 -2.79 7.80 4.68
C GLU A 84 -2.31 6.49 4.02
N ALA A 85 -2.25 6.47 2.69
CA ALA A 85 -1.77 5.31 1.95
C ALA A 85 -0.27 5.04 2.22
N GLU A 86 0.55 6.07 2.38
CA GLU A 86 1.96 5.96 2.76
C GLU A 86 2.11 5.33 4.16
N ALA A 87 1.32 5.79 5.14
CA ALA A 87 1.31 5.23 6.49
C ALA A 87 0.87 3.76 6.49
N SER A 88 -0.14 3.42 5.67
CA SER A 88 -0.59 2.03 5.48
C SER A 88 0.50 1.15 4.86
N LEU A 89 1.24 1.67 3.88
CA LEU A 89 2.39 0.99 3.30
C LEU A 89 3.51 0.78 4.35
N LEU A 90 3.78 1.77 5.18
CA LEU A 90 4.74 1.65 6.28
C LEU A 90 4.32 0.57 7.26
N THR A 91 3.06 0.53 7.68
CA THR A 91 2.51 -0.52 8.55
C THR A 91 2.71 -1.90 7.93
N SER A 92 2.45 -2.05 6.63
CA SER A 92 2.66 -3.31 5.92
C SER A 92 4.13 -3.72 5.84
N LYS A 93 5.07 -2.76 5.80
CA LYS A 93 6.51 -3.03 5.89
C LYS A 93 6.93 -3.47 7.29
N LEU A 94 6.37 -2.84 8.32
CA LEU A 94 6.66 -3.15 9.72
C LEU A 94 6.12 -4.53 10.13
N SER A 95 5.12 -5.07 9.43
CA SER A 95 4.58 -6.41 9.67
C SER A 95 5.59 -7.55 9.46
N TYR A 96 6.77 -7.28 8.88
CA TYR A 96 7.88 -8.24 8.84
C TYR A 96 8.65 -8.32 10.15
N LEU A 97 8.49 -7.35 11.06
CA LEU A 97 9.17 -7.31 12.33
C LEU A 97 8.33 -8.00 13.42
N PRO A 98 8.96 -8.58 14.45
CA PRO A 98 8.22 -9.06 15.61
C PRO A 98 7.53 -7.91 16.32
N SER A 99 6.30 -8.14 16.76
CA SER A 99 5.57 -7.23 17.64
C SER A 99 5.91 -7.55 19.10
N LEU A 100 6.17 -6.51 19.88
CA LEU A 100 6.37 -6.59 21.32
C LEU A 100 5.20 -5.92 22.01
N PHE A 101 4.59 -6.64 22.93
CA PHE A 101 3.46 -6.14 23.70
C PHE A 101 3.76 -6.22 25.18
N LEU A 102 3.59 -5.10 25.88
CA LEU A 102 3.74 -4.97 27.31
C LEU A 102 2.35 -4.69 27.91
N ALA A 103 1.86 -5.57 28.75
CA ALA A 103 0.54 -5.46 29.38
C ALA A 103 0.65 -5.47 30.91
N PRO A 104 0.93 -4.31 31.53
CA PRO A 104 0.93 -4.24 33.00
C PRO A 104 -0.49 -4.51 33.51
N GLU A 105 -0.60 -5.44 34.43
CA GLU A 105 -1.85 -5.82 35.09
C GLU A 105 -1.72 -5.69 36.60
N GLY A 106 -2.77 -5.19 37.23
CA GLY A 106 -2.88 -5.10 38.68
C GLY A 106 -4.26 -5.57 39.14
N ALA A 107 -4.30 -6.42 40.13
CA ALA A 107 -5.54 -6.86 40.77
C ALA A 107 -5.49 -6.64 42.28
N VAL A 108 -6.60 -6.18 42.82
CA VAL A 108 -6.81 -6.10 44.26
C VAL A 108 -8.01 -6.99 44.58
N SER A 109 -7.81 -8.03 45.37
CA SER A 109 -8.87 -8.94 45.80
C SER A 109 -8.98 -8.96 47.31
N SER A 110 -10.20 -8.87 47.82
CA SER A 110 -10.52 -9.06 49.22
C SER A 110 -11.67 -10.04 49.32
N PHE A 111 -11.50 -11.06 50.13
CA PHE A 111 -12.51 -12.06 50.39
C PHE A 111 -12.90 -12.06 51.87
N ASP A 112 -14.18 -12.14 52.19
CA ASP A 112 -14.77 -12.28 53.54
C ASP A 112 -14.20 -11.28 54.57
N ARG A 113 -14.12 -9.98 54.25
CA ARG A 113 -13.57 -8.90 55.07
C ARG A 113 -12.13 -9.09 55.49
N GLY A 114 -11.42 -10.00 54.84
CA GLY A 114 -9.97 -10.21 55.02
C GLY A 114 -9.12 -9.04 54.48
N LYS A 115 -7.82 -9.06 54.79
CA LYS A 115 -6.90 -8.07 54.18
C LYS A 115 -6.89 -8.21 52.69
N ALA A 116 -6.97 -7.07 51.97
CA ALA A 116 -6.86 -7.03 50.52
C ALA A 116 -5.50 -7.57 50.09
N THR A 117 -5.50 -8.52 49.17
CA THR A 117 -4.32 -9.01 48.48
C THR A 117 -4.13 -8.23 47.19
N GLN A 118 -2.94 -7.71 47.00
CA GLN A 118 -2.57 -6.97 45.77
C GLN A 118 -1.62 -7.86 44.98
N THR A 119 -1.95 -8.01 43.70
CA THR A 119 -1.12 -8.76 42.73
C THR A 119 -0.78 -7.82 41.58
N TYR A 120 0.50 -7.76 41.23
CA TYR A 120 1.00 -7.03 40.08
C TYR A 120 1.71 -8.00 39.17
N SER A 121 1.41 -7.92 37.88
CA SER A 121 2.12 -8.67 36.85
C SER A 121 2.51 -7.75 35.70
N LEU A 122 3.66 -8.03 35.10
CA LEU A 122 4.21 -7.28 33.98
C LEU A 122 4.56 -8.26 32.85
N PRO A 123 3.58 -8.86 32.19
CA PRO A 123 3.85 -9.77 31.09
C PRO A 123 4.40 -9.02 29.87
N VAL A 124 5.47 -9.55 29.30
CA VAL A 124 6.03 -9.13 28.02
C VAL A 124 5.78 -10.26 27.03
N THR A 125 5.05 -9.96 25.95
CA THR A 125 4.76 -10.93 24.91
C THR A 125 5.44 -10.49 23.62
N ALA A 126 6.19 -11.41 22.98
CA ALA A 126 6.73 -11.23 21.64
C ALA A 126 5.98 -12.13 20.66
N SER A 127 5.51 -11.58 19.56
CA SER A 127 4.83 -12.32 18.51
C SER A 127 5.44 -12.01 17.15
N TRP A 128 5.70 -13.03 16.35
CA TRP A 128 6.28 -12.87 15.02
C TRP A 128 5.59 -13.80 14.03
N GLU A 129 5.10 -13.21 12.91
CA GLU A 129 4.49 -13.94 11.84
C GLU A 129 5.52 -14.18 10.73
N LEU A 130 5.91 -15.45 10.52
CA LEU A 130 6.78 -15.84 9.43
C LEU A 130 5.99 -15.90 8.12
N ASP A 131 6.48 -15.25 7.08
CA ASP A 131 5.80 -15.13 5.79
C ASP A 131 6.06 -16.34 4.87
N ILE A 132 5.75 -17.53 5.37
CA ILE A 132 5.99 -18.79 4.63
C ILE A 132 5.15 -18.86 3.35
N PHE A 133 3.91 -18.37 3.39
CA PHE A 133 2.96 -18.42 2.27
C PHE A 133 2.79 -17.09 1.54
N GLY A 134 3.63 -16.11 1.81
CA GLY A 134 3.61 -14.81 1.12
C GLY A 134 2.43 -13.91 1.51
N LYS A 135 1.78 -14.12 2.64
CA LYS A 135 0.68 -13.29 3.14
C LYS A 135 1.14 -11.84 3.37
N VAL A 136 2.23 -11.66 4.12
CA VAL A 136 2.80 -10.34 4.43
C VAL A 136 3.36 -9.68 3.17
N THR A 137 4.05 -10.46 2.32
CA THR A 137 4.57 -9.99 1.03
C THR A 137 3.45 -9.49 0.13
N THR A 138 2.33 -10.21 0.05
CA THR A 138 1.19 -9.82 -0.78
C THR A 138 0.48 -8.59 -0.20
N ALA A 139 0.33 -8.50 1.12
CA ALA A 139 -0.22 -7.32 1.79
C ALA A 139 0.61 -6.07 1.50
N LYS A 140 1.94 -6.15 1.59
CA LYS A 140 2.86 -5.05 1.23
C LYS A 140 2.74 -4.65 -0.24
N ARG A 141 2.64 -5.61 -1.18
CA ARG A 141 2.46 -5.33 -2.61
C ARG A 141 1.15 -4.59 -2.86
N ARG A 142 0.06 -5.04 -2.22
CA ARG A 142 -1.24 -4.38 -2.28
C ARG A 142 -1.17 -2.95 -1.73
N ALA A 143 -0.57 -2.74 -0.55
CA ALA A 143 -0.41 -1.42 0.05
C ALA A 143 0.44 -0.50 -0.82
N LYS A 144 1.49 -1.02 -1.48
CA LYS A 144 2.29 -0.26 -2.45
C LYS A 144 1.46 0.18 -3.65
N ALA A 145 0.67 -0.71 -4.22
CA ALA A 145 -0.21 -0.38 -5.36
C ALA A 145 -1.25 0.68 -4.97
N ALA A 146 -1.84 0.59 -3.76
CA ALA A 146 -2.77 1.60 -3.25
C ALA A 146 -2.10 2.96 -3.03
N TYR A 147 -0.84 2.99 -2.58
CA TYR A 147 -0.07 4.21 -2.46
C TYR A 147 0.20 4.87 -3.83
N GLU A 148 0.63 4.09 -4.83
CA GLU A 148 0.82 4.63 -6.18
C GLU A 148 -0.52 5.12 -6.77
N GLN A 149 -1.60 4.38 -6.60
CA GLN A 149 -2.94 4.80 -7.01
C GLN A 149 -3.35 6.14 -6.37
N SER A 150 -3.06 6.35 -5.09
CA SER A 150 -3.41 7.60 -4.41
C SER A 150 -2.64 8.81 -4.95
N LYS A 151 -1.40 8.61 -5.40
CA LYS A 151 -0.60 9.65 -6.06
C LYS A 151 -1.15 10.03 -7.43
N GLU A 152 -1.53 9.02 -8.23
CA GLU A 152 -2.17 9.27 -9.53
C GLU A 152 -3.53 9.97 -9.37
N TYR A 153 -4.28 9.64 -8.30
CA TYR A 153 -5.51 10.34 -7.96
C TYR A 153 -5.26 11.80 -7.56
N GLU A 154 -4.23 12.08 -6.75
CA GLU A 154 -3.83 13.46 -6.41
C GLU A 154 -3.50 14.25 -7.67
N GLN A 155 -2.77 13.64 -8.61
CA GLN A 155 -2.46 14.25 -9.90
C GLN A 155 -3.72 14.51 -10.75
N ALA A 156 -4.70 13.62 -10.72
CA ALA A 156 -5.96 13.79 -11.45
C ALA A 156 -6.86 14.90 -10.87
N VAL A 157 -6.76 15.17 -9.55
CA VAL A 157 -7.49 16.27 -8.89
C VAL A 157 -6.84 17.62 -9.18
N LYS A 158 -5.55 17.64 -9.44
CA LYS A 158 -4.76 18.82 -9.79
C LYS A 158 -5.08 19.35 -11.17
#